data_801c6c787cf91fa54581951533f34d38
#
_entry.id   801c6c787cf91fa54581951533f34d38
#
_cell.length_a   1.000
_cell.length_b   1.000
_cell.length_c   1.000
_cell.angle_alpha   90.00
_cell.angle_beta   90.00
_cell.angle_gamma   90.00
#
_symmetry.space_group_name_H-M   'P 1'
#
loop_
_entity.id
_entity.type
_entity.pdbx_description
1 polymer ?
#
loop_
_entity_poly.entity_id
_entity_poly.type
_entity_poly.pdbx_seq_one_letter_code
_entity_poly.pdbx_strand_id
1 'polypeptide(L)'
;NVKIYNKVNPFKPWQSMGRLHDKYVIADRTNYILGGRNTFNYFLGAYPGHKNYDRDVLVYCESPDETSSVNDVLAYYESVWNYKESKAFLKNNKCAGNKKVKAARKELLDNYNIYYADNKDYLTDTDYTD
;
A
#
# COMPACT_ATOMS: atom_id res chain seq x y z
N ASN A 1 10.71 4.02 -3.40
CA ASN A 1 11.49 2.82 -3.09
C ASN A 1 10.55 1.65 -2.83
N VAL A 2 10.94 0.44 -3.26
CA VAL A 2 10.19 -0.79 -3.03
C VAL A 2 11.13 -1.84 -2.44
N LYS A 3 10.65 -2.53 -1.42
CA LYS A 3 11.34 -3.71 -0.87
C LYS A 3 10.42 -4.94 -0.98
N ILE A 4 11.03 -6.10 -1.10
CA ILE A 4 10.36 -7.40 -0.98
C ILE A 4 10.82 -8.03 0.32
N TYR A 5 9.84 -8.38 1.16
CA TYR A 5 10.09 -9.17 2.35
C TYR A 5 10.23 -10.64 1.99
N ASN A 6 11.25 -11.27 2.54
CA ASN A 6 11.51 -12.70 2.44
C ASN A 6 11.40 -13.27 1.01
N LYS A 7 12.17 -12.67 0.09
CA LYS A 7 12.21 -13.10 -1.32
C LYS A 7 12.46 -14.59 -1.43
N VAL A 8 11.65 -15.28 -2.23
CA VAL A 8 11.79 -16.72 -2.50
C VAL A 8 13.20 -17.04 -2.96
N ASN A 9 13.82 -17.99 -2.26
CA ASN A 9 15.10 -18.57 -2.65
C ASN A 9 14.86 -19.99 -3.18
N PRO A 10 15.08 -20.25 -4.47
CA PRO A 10 14.81 -21.56 -5.05
C PRO A 10 15.68 -22.68 -4.47
N PHE A 11 16.84 -22.35 -3.88
CA PHE A 11 17.71 -23.33 -3.23
C PHE A 11 17.38 -23.58 -1.75
N LYS A 12 16.49 -22.75 -1.18
CA LYS A 12 16.06 -22.85 0.22
C LYS A 12 14.57 -22.50 0.33
N PRO A 13 13.70 -23.30 -0.32
CA PRO A 13 12.26 -22.99 -0.42
C PRO A 13 11.56 -22.90 0.94
N TRP A 14 12.05 -23.65 1.95
CA TRP A 14 11.50 -23.60 3.32
C TRP A 14 11.66 -22.23 4.01
N GLN A 15 12.63 -21.40 3.57
CA GLN A 15 12.79 -20.06 4.11
C GLN A 15 11.67 -19.10 3.64
N SER A 16 10.97 -19.43 2.57
CA SER A 16 9.85 -18.62 2.07
C SER A 16 8.53 -18.82 2.81
N MET A 17 8.49 -19.69 3.81
CA MET A 17 7.28 -19.93 4.62
C MET A 17 6.92 -18.76 5.54
N GLY A 18 7.91 -17.96 5.96
CA GLY A 18 7.68 -16.74 6.71
C GLY A 18 7.17 -15.64 5.78
N ARG A 19 5.88 -15.28 5.89
CA ARG A 19 5.21 -14.26 5.06
C ARG A 19 4.74 -13.11 5.93
N LEU A 20 4.92 -11.91 5.42
CA LEU A 20 4.25 -10.73 5.95
C LEU A 20 2.83 -10.67 5.35
N HIS A 21 1.82 -10.51 6.18
CA HIS A 21 0.43 -10.50 5.74
C HIS A 21 -0.30 -9.18 6.08
N ASP A 22 0.43 -8.21 6.57
CA ASP A 22 -0.12 -6.93 6.96
C ASP A 22 -0.54 -6.11 5.75
N LYS A 23 -1.64 -5.39 5.90
CA LYS A 23 -2.17 -4.48 4.89
C LYS A 23 -2.48 -3.17 5.58
N TYR A 24 -1.64 -2.21 5.34
CA TYR A 24 -1.85 -0.85 5.84
C TYR A 24 -1.28 0.17 4.86
N VAL A 25 -1.84 1.35 4.90
CA VAL A 25 -1.35 2.53 4.20
C VAL A 25 -1.16 3.62 5.24
N ILE A 26 -0.01 4.27 5.22
CA ILE A 26 0.28 5.40 6.10
C ILE A 26 0.47 6.62 5.20
N ALA A 27 -0.20 7.72 5.52
CA ALA A 27 -0.09 8.97 4.80
C ALA A 27 0.27 10.11 5.75
N ASP A 28 1.22 10.94 5.33
CA ASP A 28 1.63 12.20 5.96
C ASP A 28 1.96 12.14 7.45
N ARG A 29 2.21 10.96 7.99
CA ARG A 29 2.46 10.70 9.42
C ARG A 29 1.30 11.14 10.34
N THR A 30 0.14 11.35 9.78
CA THR A 30 -1.08 11.74 10.48
C THR A 30 -2.19 10.73 10.36
N ASN A 31 -2.18 9.95 9.27
CA ASN A 31 -3.25 9.01 8.97
C ASN A 31 -2.71 7.63 8.69
N TYR A 32 -3.50 6.62 9.01
CA TYR A 32 -3.29 5.30 8.47
C TYR A 32 -4.59 4.54 8.26
N ILE A 33 -4.60 3.66 7.28
CA ILE A 33 -5.63 2.66 7.07
C ILE A 33 -5.03 1.31 7.42
N LEU A 34 -5.72 0.54 8.22
CA LEU A 34 -5.33 -0.82 8.62
C LEU A 34 -6.51 -1.75 8.42
N GLY A 35 -6.28 -2.90 7.80
CA GLY A 35 -7.35 -3.88 7.58
C GLY A 35 -6.89 -5.20 7.00
N GLY A 36 -7.85 -6.01 6.60
CA GLY A 36 -7.62 -7.31 5.96
C GLY A 36 -7.63 -7.25 4.44
N ARG A 37 -8.08 -6.14 3.85
CA ARG A 37 -8.33 -6.01 2.42
C ARG A 37 -7.06 -6.17 1.58
N ASN A 38 -7.13 -7.09 0.63
CA ASN A 38 -6.10 -7.22 -0.40
C ASN A 38 -6.44 -6.34 -1.62
N THR A 39 -5.43 -6.06 -2.45
CA THR A 39 -5.55 -5.23 -3.66
C THR A 39 -6.02 -6.01 -4.90
N PHE A 40 -6.76 -7.10 -4.72
CA PHE A 40 -7.37 -7.84 -5.82
C PHE A 40 -8.77 -7.33 -6.12
N ASN A 41 -9.19 -7.40 -7.39
CA ASN A 41 -10.46 -6.87 -7.86
C ASN A 41 -11.69 -7.35 -7.06
N TYR A 42 -11.71 -8.60 -6.62
CA TYR A 42 -12.83 -9.15 -5.84
C TYR A 42 -12.92 -8.64 -4.40
N PHE A 43 -11.93 -7.89 -3.92
CA PHE A 43 -12.01 -7.10 -2.68
C PHE A 43 -12.46 -5.65 -2.94
N LEU A 44 -12.44 -5.21 -4.20
CA LEU A 44 -12.80 -3.84 -4.59
C LEU A 44 -14.27 -3.80 -5.01
N GLY A 45 -15.00 -2.81 -4.54
CA GLY A 45 -16.45 -2.74 -4.63
C GLY A 45 -17.06 -2.84 -6.03
N ALA A 46 -16.34 -2.39 -7.07
CA ALA A 46 -16.81 -2.36 -8.46
C ALA A 46 -16.71 -3.71 -9.21
N TYR A 47 -16.13 -4.74 -8.60
CA TYR A 47 -15.97 -6.03 -9.27
C TYR A 47 -17.33 -6.74 -9.47
N PRO A 48 -17.67 -7.17 -10.71
CA PRO A 48 -18.99 -7.75 -11.02
C PRO A 48 -19.13 -9.23 -10.61
N GLY A 49 -18.03 -9.93 -10.33
CA GLY A 49 -18.02 -11.35 -9.96
C GLY A 49 -18.18 -11.59 -8.46
N HIS A 50 -17.64 -12.71 -8.00
CA HIS A 50 -17.58 -13.03 -6.57
C HIS A 50 -16.84 -11.93 -5.80
N LYS A 51 -17.41 -11.49 -4.68
CA LYS A 51 -16.85 -10.43 -3.84
C LYS A 51 -16.47 -10.98 -2.48
N ASN A 52 -15.30 -10.61 -2.02
CA ASN A 52 -14.92 -10.74 -0.62
C ASN A 52 -15.14 -9.39 0.07
N TYR A 53 -15.86 -9.44 1.18
CA TYR A 53 -16.07 -8.26 2.01
C TYR A 53 -15.04 -8.25 3.14
N ASP A 54 -14.38 -7.13 3.29
CA ASP A 54 -13.43 -6.90 4.36
C ASP A 54 -13.66 -5.51 4.95
N ARG A 55 -13.23 -5.31 6.18
CA ARG A 55 -13.34 -4.02 6.85
C ARG A 55 -11.96 -3.46 7.09
N ASP A 56 -11.82 -2.20 6.78
CA ASP A 56 -10.62 -1.42 7.07
C ASP A 56 -11.00 -0.32 8.07
N VAL A 57 -10.07 0.06 8.89
CA VAL A 57 -10.19 1.17 9.83
C VAL A 57 -9.30 2.30 9.35
N LEU A 58 -9.89 3.46 9.15
CA LEU A 58 -9.16 4.71 8.96
C LEU A 58 -8.95 5.36 10.33
N VAL A 59 -7.71 5.64 10.65
CA VAL A 59 -7.35 6.46 11.80
C VAL A 59 -6.75 7.76 11.30
N TYR A 60 -7.32 8.85 11.76
CA TYR A 60 -6.85 10.20 11.48
C TYR A 60 -6.45 10.88 12.78
N CYS A 61 -5.30 11.51 12.78
CA CYS A 61 -4.82 12.29 13.91
C CYS A 61 -4.24 13.61 13.38
N GLU A 62 -4.98 14.69 13.54
CA GLU A 62 -4.61 16.01 13.02
C GLU A 62 -3.28 16.51 13.59
N SER A 63 -3.05 16.27 14.87
CA SER A 63 -1.85 16.72 15.60
C SER A 63 -1.28 15.56 16.43
N PRO A 64 -0.52 14.63 15.82
CA PRO A 64 0.05 13.50 16.52
C PRO A 64 0.97 13.96 17.66
N ASP A 65 0.77 13.42 18.84
CA ASP A 65 1.64 13.54 20.00
C ASP A 65 2.38 12.22 20.30
N GLU A 66 3.18 12.20 21.36
CA GLU A 66 3.97 11.01 21.75
C GLU A 66 3.12 9.77 22.01
N THR A 67 1.84 9.92 22.35
CA THR A 67 0.92 8.82 22.66
C THR A 67 0.08 8.37 21.47
N SER A 68 0.22 9.04 20.35
CA SER A 68 -0.61 8.78 19.16
C SER A 68 -0.25 7.46 18.50
N SER A 69 -1.25 6.61 18.25
CA SER A 69 -1.08 5.28 17.63
C SER A 69 -0.42 5.31 16.24
N VAL A 70 -0.49 6.45 15.55
CA VAL A 70 0.20 6.63 14.27
C VAL A 70 1.72 6.47 14.41
N ASN A 71 2.30 6.88 15.55
CA ASN A 71 3.73 6.70 15.82
C ASN A 71 4.08 5.23 16.01
N ASP A 72 3.21 4.45 16.65
CA ASP A 72 3.40 3.00 16.82
C ASP A 72 3.39 2.28 15.47
N VAL A 73 2.43 2.66 14.61
CA VAL A 73 2.33 2.08 13.26
C VAL A 73 3.52 2.47 12.39
N LEU A 74 4.02 3.70 12.50
CA LEU A 74 5.24 4.16 11.82
C LEU A 74 6.46 3.38 12.30
N ALA A 75 6.63 3.24 13.62
CA ALA A 75 7.74 2.49 14.21
C ALA A 75 7.71 1.01 13.76
N TYR A 76 6.53 0.42 13.73
CA TYR A 76 6.34 -0.93 13.19
C TYR A 76 6.75 -1.01 11.71
N TYR A 77 6.25 -0.09 10.86
CA TYR A 77 6.64 -0.02 9.45
C TYR A 77 8.15 0.08 9.28
N GLU A 78 8.81 0.96 10.03
CA GLU A 78 10.26 1.13 9.97
C GLU A 78 11.00 -0.14 10.40
N SER A 79 10.50 -0.85 11.40
CA SER A 79 11.07 -2.12 11.82
C SER A 79 11.02 -3.16 10.70
N VAL A 80 9.85 -3.33 10.05
CA VAL A 80 9.66 -4.25 8.93
C VAL A 80 10.50 -3.83 7.73
N TRP A 81 10.55 -2.53 7.45
CA TRP A 81 11.36 -1.98 6.36
C TRP A 81 12.85 -2.30 6.52
N ASN A 82 13.33 -2.30 7.76
CA ASN A 82 14.74 -2.49 8.09
C ASN A 82 15.10 -3.95 8.42
N TYR A 83 14.16 -4.87 8.39
CA TYR A 83 14.48 -6.29 8.59
C TYR A 83 15.51 -6.78 7.57
N LYS A 84 16.37 -7.68 8.02
CA LYS A 84 17.39 -8.30 7.15
C LYS A 84 16.78 -9.05 5.95
N GLU A 85 15.54 -9.50 6.09
CA GLU A 85 14.74 -10.16 5.06
C GLU A 85 14.13 -9.18 4.06
N SER A 86 14.01 -7.90 4.40
CA SER A 86 13.48 -6.83 3.54
C SER A 86 14.55 -6.33 2.56
N LYS A 87 14.52 -6.81 1.33
CA LYS A 87 15.51 -6.49 0.29
C LYS A 87 14.95 -5.56 -0.77
N ALA A 88 15.75 -4.60 -1.22
CA ALA A 88 15.37 -3.75 -2.33
C ALA A 88 14.97 -4.58 -3.55
N PHE A 89 13.79 -4.27 -4.11
CA PHE A 89 13.26 -4.97 -5.27
C PHE A 89 14.02 -4.62 -6.55
N LEU A 90 14.23 -3.34 -6.76
CA LEU A 90 14.98 -2.83 -7.92
C LEU A 90 16.13 -1.96 -7.43
N LYS A 91 17.33 -2.31 -7.87
CA LYS A 91 18.53 -1.49 -7.65
C LYS A 91 18.76 -0.48 -8.78
N ASN A 92 18.03 -0.61 -9.91
CA ASN A 92 18.16 0.27 -11.07
C ASN A 92 16.89 0.23 -11.92
N ASN A 93 16.72 1.24 -12.77
CA ASN A 93 15.57 1.38 -13.68
C ASN A 93 15.70 0.60 -14.99
N LYS A 94 16.39 -0.54 -15.03
CA LYS A 94 16.57 -1.33 -16.26
C LYS A 94 15.26 -1.70 -16.94
N CYS A 95 14.18 -1.87 -16.15
CA CYS A 95 12.85 -2.20 -16.67
C CYS A 95 12.06 -0.98 -17.16
N ALA A 96 12.47 0.25 -16.84
CA ALA A 96 11.70 1.46 -17.17
C ALA A 96 11.50 1.65 -18.69
N GLY A 97 12.45 1.17 -19.50
CA GLY A 97 12.36 1.19 -20.95
C GLY A 97 11.48 0.10 -21.56
N ASN A 98 11.09 -0.90 -20.80
CA ASN A 98 10.29 -2.03 -21.30
C ASN A 98 8.91 -1.55 -21.76
N LYS A 99 8.47 -2.00 -22.96
CA LYS A 99 7.20 -1.60 -23.57
C LYS A 99 6.00 -1.92 -22.66
N LYS A 100 5.99 -3.09 -22.02
CA LYS A 100 4.91 -3.49 -21.10
C LYS A 100 4.87 -2.60 -19.85
N VAL A 101 6.03 -2.23 -19.29
CA VAL A 101 6.12 -1.34 -18.13
C VAL A 101 5.64 0.07 -18.48
N LYS A 102 5.99 0.57 -19.66
CA LYS A 102 5.49 1.87 -20.14
C LYS A 102 3.99 1.86 -20.34
N ALA A 103 3.44 0.80 -20.94
CA ALA A 103 1.99 0.65 -21.14
C ALA A 103 1.24 0.60 -19.78
N ALA A 104 1.68 -0.24 -18.84
CA ALA A 104 1.09 -0.33 -17.52
C ALA A 104 1.16 1.00 -16.73
N ARG A 105 2.29 1.73 -16.86
CA ARG A 105 2.43 3.06 -16.24
C ARG A 105 1.46 4.07 -16.84
N LYS A 106 1.28 4.03 -18.16
CA LYS A 106 0.32 4.92 -18.84
C LYS A 106 -1.09 4.63 -18.37
N GLU A 107 -1.50 3.36 -18.38
CA GLU A 107 -2.82 2.91 -17.91
C GLU A 107 -3.08 3.33 -16.46
N LEU A 108 -2.10 3.16 -15.57
CA LEU A 108 -2.22 3.59 -14.18
C LEU A 108 -2.41 5.10 -14.07
N LEU A 109 -1.69 5.89 -14.86
CA LEU A 109 -1.81 7.34 -14.85
C LEU A 109 -3.16 7.80 -15.44
N ASP A 110 -3.62 7.17 -16.51
CA ASP A 110 -4.91 7.47 -17.13
C ASP A 110 -6.05 7.19 -16.12
N ASN A 111 -6.03 6.04 -15.44
CA ASN A 111 -7.00 5.69 -14.41
C ASN A 111 -6.94 6.64 -13.21
N TYR A 112 -5.75 7.03 -12.77
CA TYR A 112 -5.60 8.02 -11.71
C TYR A 112 -6.22 9.37 -12.10
N ASN A 113 -5.98 9.85 -13.32
CA ASN A 113 -6.52 11.12 -13.78
C ASN A 113 -8.05 11.11 -13.86
N ILE A 114 -8.63 9.99 -14.32
CA ILE A 114 -10.09 9.80 -14.33
C ILE A 114 -10.62 9.84 -12.89
N TYR A 115 -10.05 9.03 -12.01
CA TYR A 115 -10.45 8.97 -10.60
C TYR A 115 -10.34 10.34 -9.93
N TYR A 116 -9.23 11.06 -10.15
CA TYR A 116 -9.02 12.39 -9.59
C TYR A 116 -10.06 13.40 -10.11
N ALA A 117 -10.38 13.36 -11.41
CA ALA A 117 -11.38 14.26 -11.99
C ALA A 117 -12.78 14.01 -11.41
N ASP A 118 -13.15 12.73 -11.25
CA ASP A 118 -14.46 12.32 -10.74
C ASP A 118 -14.62 12.57 -9.22
N ASN A 119 -13.52 12.69 -8.48
CA ASN A 119 -13.54 12.83 -7.02
C ASN A 119 -12.83 14.10 -6.54
N LYS A 120 -12.62 15.07 -7.41
CA LYS A 120 -11.82 16.26 -7.11
C LYS A 120 -12.31 17.00 -5.86
N ASP A 121 -13.59 17.22 -5.74
CA ASP A 121 -14.18 17.98 -4.64
C ASP A 121 -13.95 17.24 -3.32
N TYR A 122 -14.17 15.93 -3.30
CA TYR A 122 -13.90 15.08 -2.14
C TYR A 122 -12.41 15.04 -1.76
N LEU A 123 -11.51 14.97 -2.75
CA LEU A 123 -10.07 14.88 -2.52
C LEU A 123 -9.44 16.22 -2.10
N THR A 124 -10.12 17.34 -2.37
CA THR A 124 -9.67 18.69 -1.97
C THR A 124 -10.38 19.21 -0.72
N ASP A 125 -11.44 18.55 -0.31
CA ASP A 125 -12.09 18.81 0.97
C ASP A 125 -11.20 18.24 2.10
N THR A 126 -10.81 19.10 3.02
CA THR A 126 -9.99 18.75 4.19
C THR A 126 -10.79 18.79 5.48
N ASP A 127 -12.09 19.07 5.40
CA ASP A 127 -12.98 19.04 6.55
C ASP A 127 -13.55 17.63 6.75
N TYR A 128 -12.94 16.88 7.65
CA TYR A 128 -13.32 15.52 8.02
C TYR A 128 -14.17 15.46 9.29
N THR A 129 -14.76 16.58 9.70
CA THR A 129 -15.46 16.71 10.99
C THR A 129 -16.98 16.53 10.91
N ASP A 130 -17.52 16.12 9.77
CA ASP A 130 -18.96 15.82 9.60
C ASP A 130 -19.34 14.41 10.07
#